data_bf3a93b1fc7c274a61837204edb34305
#
_entry.id   bf3a93b1fc7c274a61837204edb34305
#
_cell.length_a   1.000
_cell.length_b   1.000
_cell.length_c   1.000
_cell.angle_alpha   90.00
_cell.angle_beta   90.00
_cell.angle_gamma   90.00
#
_symmetry.space_group_name_H-M   'P 1'
#
loop_
_entity.id
_entity.type
_entity.pdbx_description
1 polymer ?
#
loop_
_entity_poly.entity_id
_entity_poly.type
_entity_poly.pdbx_seq_one_letter_code
_entity_poly.pdbx_strand_id
1 'polypeptide(L)'
;LKNEAYQNTSLAIGFGQTISQPLTVAFMLELLDVCEGQKVLDVGSGSGWTTALLAEMVKNKGKVYGIEIIPELYEFGKINVAKLGYIQKDIVEMICDNGYYGLKKFAPFDRILCSAEVKEIPESFKEQLKVGGKMVLPIKNSLCLVEKKDKDNIEITEEYPGFIFVPLVETK
;
A
#
# COMPACT_ATOMS: atom_id res chain seq x y z
N LEU A 1 4.18 -17.97 -15.54
CA LEU A 1 3.99 -16.61 -14.97
C LEU A 1 4.83 -15.53 -15.66
N LYS A 2 6.08 -15.81 -16.13
CA LYS A 2 6.90 -14.75 -16.79
C LYS A 2 6.22 -14.13 -18.03
N ASN A 3 5.49 -14.93 -18.80
CA ASN A 3 4.79 -14.47 -20.01
C ASN A 3 3.46 -13.76 -19.70
N GLU A 4 3.01 -13.79 -18.45
CA GLU A 4 1.74 -13.24 -17.98
C GLU A 4 1.92 -11.99 -17.11
N ALA A 5 3.17 -11.66 -16.76
CA ALA A 5 3.49 -10.61 -15.80
C ALA A 5 2.96 -9.23 -16.16
N TYR A 6 2.73 -8.96 -17.44
CA TYR A 6 2.18 -7.69 -17.94
C TYR A 6 0.81 -7.83 -18.59
N GLN A 7 0.16 -9.00 -18.48
CA GLN A 7 -1.25 -9.12 -18.84
C GLN A 7 -2.08 -8.33 -17.83
N ASN A 8 -3.02 -7.54 -18.31
CA ASN A 8 -3.87 -6.71 -17.44
C ASN A 8 -4.94 -7.57 -16.75
N THR A 9 -4.51 -8.51 -15.92
CA THR A 9 -5.33 -9.42 -15.13
C THR A 9 -4.73 -9.62 -13.75
N SER A 10 -5.58 -9.82 -12.74
CA SER A 10 -5.13 -10.20 -11.41
C SER A 10 -4.64 -11.65 -11.41
N LEU A 11 -3.57 -11.93 -10.65
CA LEU A 11 -2.98 -13.26 -10.53
C LEU A 11 -3.03 -13.73 -9.08
N ALA A 12 -3.43 -15.00 -8.86
CA ALA A 12 -3.43 -15.58 -7.53
C ALA A 12 -2.00 -15.72 -6.98
N ILE A 13 -1.79 -15.35 -5.72
CA ILE A 13 -0.52 -15.49 -4.99
C ILE A 13 -0.61 -16.46 -3.81
N GLY A 14 -1.73 -17.19 -3.70
CA GLY A 14 -2.02 -18.11 -2.60
C GLY A 14 -2.84 -17.47 -1.47
N PHE A 15 -3.27 -18.29 -0.53
CA PHE A 15 -4.01 -17.86 0.67
C PHE A 15 -5.29 -17.05 0.38
N GLY A 16 -5.92 -17.28 -0.76
CA GLY A 16 -7.08 -16.50 -1.21
C GLY A 16 -6.76 -15.07 -1.63
N GLN A 17 -5.47 -14.71 -1.76
CA GLN A 17 -5.02 -13.37 -2.14
C GLN A 17 -4.56 -13.32 -3.59
N THR A 18 -4.58 -12.10 -4.14
CA THR A 18 -4.16 -11.85 -5.52
C THR A 18 -3.18 -10.67 -5.58
N ILE A 19 -2.32 -10.69 -6.58
CA ILE A 19 -1.63 -9.49 -7.05
C ILE A 19 -2.60 -8.75 -7.97
N SER A 20 -2.77 -7.46 -7.75
CA SER A 20 -3.67 -6.63 -8.57
C SER A 20 -3.16 -6.54 -10.01
N GLN A 21 -4.08 -6.33 -10.96
CA GLN A 21 -3.73 -6.16 -12.37
C GLN A 21 -2.84 -4.91 -12.57
N PRO A 22 -1.90 -4.95 -13.53
CA PRO A 22 -0.91 -3.87 -13.72
C PRO A 22 -1.52 -2.47 -13.90
N LEU A 23 -2.62 -2.35 -14.64
CA LEU A 23 -3.29 -1.06 -14.84
C LEU A 23 -3.83 -0.49 -13.52
N THR A 24 -4.42 -1.33 -12.67
CA THR A 24 -4.92 -0.91 -11.36
C THR A 24 -3.77 -0.40 -10.48
N VAL A 25 -2.64 -1.13 -10.42
CA VAL A 25 -1.48 -0.71 -9.65
C VAL A 25 -0.90 0.60 -10.18
N ALA A 26 -0.73 0.73 -11.49
CA ALA A 26 -0.24 1.98 -12.11
C ALA A 26 -1.14 3.16 -11.77
N PHE A 27 -2.46 2.97 -11.85
CA PHE A 27 -3.44 4.01 -11.51
C PHE A 27 -3.40 4.38 -10.02
N MET A 28 -3.31 3.40 -9.12
CA MET A 28 -3.15 3.67 -7.68
C MET A 28 -1.89 4.48 -7.38
N LEU A 29 -0.77 4.16 -8.01
CA LEU A 29 0.51 4.86 -7.82
C LEU A 29 0.46 6.28 -8.42
N GLU A 30 -0.20 6.48 -9.56
CA GLU A 30 -0.41 7.81 -10.16
C GLU A 30 -1.23 8.71 -9.23
N LEU A 31 -2.35 8.23 -8.70
CA LEU A 31 -3.18 8.95 -7.73
C LEU A 31 -2.43 9.27 -6.45
N LEU A 32 -1.62 8.33 -5.96
CA LEU A 32 -0.86 8.50 -4.72
C LEU A 32 0.21 9.59 -4.83
N ASP A 33 0.74 9.83 -6.03
CA ASP A 33 1.68 10.91 -6.36
C ASP A 33 2.88 10.93 -5.42
N VAL A 34 3.62 9.81 -5.39
CA VAL A 34 4.78 9.63 -4.51
C VAL A 34 6.00 10.38 -5.05
N CYS A 35 6.67 11.13 -4.19
CA CYS A 35 7.88 11.87 -4.51
C CYS A 35 9.13 11.29 -3.82
N GLU A 36 10.30 11.58 -4.39
CA GLU A 36 11.59 11.24 -3.78
C GLU A 36 11.69 11.75 -2.33
N GLY A 37 12.19 10.91 -1.44
CA GLY A 37 12.43 11.25 -0.03
C GLY A 37 11.23 11.08 0.90
N GLN A 38 10.06 10.71 0.37
CA GLN A 38 8.86 10.51 1.18
C GLN A 38 8.89 9.20 1.98
N LYS A 39 8.14 9.22 3.08
CA LYS A 39 7.85 8.06 3.92
C LYS A 39 6.48 7.50 3.57
N VAL A 40 6.43 6.25 3.13
CA VAL A 40 5.22 5.60 2.61
C VAL A 40 4.88 4.36 3.43
N LEU A 41 3.60 4.17 3.72
CA LEU A 41 3.03 2.93 4.24
C LEU A 41 2.30 2.19 3.11
N ASP A 42 2.66 0.92 2.89
CA ASP A 42 2.03 0.00 1.93
C ASP A 42 1.29 -1.10 2.69
N VAL A 43 -0.03 -1.02 2.76
CA VAL A 43 -0.90 -1.94 3.51
C VAL A 43 -1.43 -3.04 2.61
N GLY A 44 -1.20 -4.28 3.01
CA GLY A 44 -1.48 -5.47 2.19
C GLY A 44 -0.41 -5.65 1.11
N SER A 45 0.86 -5.64 1.53
CA SER A 45 2.01 -5.68 0.62
C SER A 45 2.13 -6.97 -0.21
N GLY A 46 1.51 -8.06 0.24
CA GLY A 46 1.38 -9.33 -0.50
C GLY A 46 2.71 -9.84 -1.07
N SER A 47 2.81 -9.86 -2.39
CA SER A 47 4.03 -10.28 -3.10
C SER A 47 5.21 -9.32 -2.99
N GLY A 48 5.02 -8.14 -2.40
CA GLY A 48 6.02 -7.07 -2.32
C GLY A 48 6.17 -6.24 -3.60
N TRP A 49 5.31 -6.43 -4.60
CA TRP A 49 5.43 -5.73 -5.87
C TRP A 49 5.16 -4.23 -5.75
N THR A 50 4.04 -3.83 -5.12
CA THR A 50 3.74 -2.41 -4.83
C THR A 50 4.81 -1.78 -3.96
N THR A 51 5.25 -2.49 -2.91
CA THR A 51 6.34 -2.05 -2.03
C THR A 51 7.62 -1.76 -2.82
N ALA A 52 7.99 -2.62 -3.79
CA ALA A 52 9.17 -2.42 -4.61
C ALA A 52 9.03 -1.22 -5.57
N LEU A 53 7.85 -1.02 -6.17
CA LEU A 53 7.58 0.15 -7.01
C LEU A 53 7.64 1.45 -6.21
N LEU A 54 7.04 1.48 -5.02
CA LEU A 54 7.12 2.59 -4.09
C LEU A 54 8.57 2.88 -3.68
N ALA A 55 9.38 1.84 -3.42
CA ALA A 55 10.80 2.00 -3.09
C ALA A 55 11.60 2.67 -4.21
N GLU A 56 11.31 2.34 -5.49
CA GLU A 56 11.93 3.01 -6.64
C GLU A 56 11.53 4.47 -6.74
N MET A 57 10.25 4.81 -6.40
CA MET A 57 9.75 6.19 -6.44
C MET A 57 10.36 7.06 -5.32
N VAL A 58 10.44 6.55 -4.08
CA VAL A 58 11.01 7.32 -2.95
C VAL A 58 12.53 7.41 -3.00
N LYS A 59 13.19 6.54 -3.75
CA LYS A 59 14.65 6.46 -3.91
C LYS A 59 15.41 6.33 -2.56
N ASN A 60 16.71 6.63 -2.60
CA ASN A 60 17.61 6.43 -1.44
C ASN A 60 17.37 7.39 -0.26
N LYS A 61 16.55 8.42 -0.44
CA LYS A 61 16.24 9.42 0.61
C LYS A 61 14.91 9.15 1.30
N GLY A 62 14.09 8.26 0.76
CA GLY A 62 12.79 7.91 1.30
C GLY A 62 12.78 6.58 2.03
N LYS A 63 11.61 6.23 2.56
CA LYS A 63 11.39 4.97 3.28
C LYS A 63 10.02 4.40 2.98
N VAL A 64 9.95 3.12 2.72
CA VAL A 64 8.70 2.38 2.53
C VAL A 64 8.56 1.31 3.61
N TYR A 65 7.41 1.29 4.26
CA TYR A 65 7.03 0.27 5.22
C TYR A 65 5.93 -0.59 4.58
N GLY A 66 6.25 -1.84 4.26
CA GLY A 66 5.27 -2.82 3.77
C GLY A 66 4.74 -3.66 4.92
N ILE A 67 3.42 -3.69 5.10
CA ILE A 67 2.78 -4.51 6.13
C ILE A 67 1.88 -5.57 5.50
N GLU A 68 2.01 -6.80 5.98
CA GLU A 68 1.25 -7.96 5.52
C GLU A 68 0.82 -8.81 6.73
N ILE A 69 -0.46 -9.19 6.76
CA ILE A 69 -1.03 -9.96 7.88
C ILE A 69 -0.76 -11.46 7.76
N ILE A 70 -0.60 -11.98 6.53
CA ILE A 70 -0.38 -13.41 6.27
C ILE A 70 1.11 -13.70 6.31
N PRO A 71 1.62 -14.48 7.31
CA PRO A 71 3.05 -14.68 7.49
C PRO A 71 3.76 -15.24 6.25
N GLU A 72 3.12 -16.15 5.55
CA GLU A 72 3.70 -16.78 4.34
C GLU A 72 3.81 -15.77 3.18
N LEU A 73 2.85 -14.86 3.03
CA LEU A 73 2.92 -13.79 2.03
C LEU A 73 3.91 -12.71 2.45
N TYR A 74 4.00 -12.39 3.74
CA TYR A 74 5.05 -11.51 4.26
C TYR A 74 6.45 -12.04 3.91
N GLU A 75 6.75 -13.32 4.19
CA GLU A 75 8.06 -13.89 3.83
C GLU A 75 8.28 -13.92 2.32
N PHE A 76 7.26 -14.25 1.53
CA PHE A 76 7.32 -14.23 0.07
C PHE A 76 7.63 -12.82 -0.46
N GLY A 77 6.90 -11.81 -0.01
CA GLY A 77 7.10 -10.42 -0.40
C GLY A 77 8.48 -9.90 0.02
N LYS A 78 8.89 -10.19 1.26
CA LYS A 78 10.21 -9.81 1.79
C LYS A 78 11.36 -10.38 0.96
N ILE A 79 11.27 -11.66 0.57
CA ILE A 79 12.27 -12.29 -0.32
C ILE A 79 12.32 -11.58 -1.67
N ASN A 80 11.16 -11.23 -2.25
CA ASN A 80 11.10 -10.57 -3.55
C ASN A 80 11.71 -9.15 -3.50
N VAL A 81 11.36 -8.38 -2.48
CA VAL A 81 11.91 -7.02 -2.27
C VAL A 81 13.42 -7.06 -1.99
N ALA A 82 13.88 -8.06 -1.22
CA ALA A 82 15.30 -8.25 -0.92
C ALA A 82 16.15 -8.54 -2.16
N LYS A 83 15.60 -9.28 -3.16
CA LYS A 83 16.28 -9.53 -4.46
C LYS A 83 16.61 -8.25 -5.23
N LEU A 84 15.86 -7.17 -4.99
CA LEU A 84 16.06 -5.85 -5.60
C LEU A 84 17.01 -4.95 -4.77
N GLY A 85 17.45 -5.42 -3.60
CA GLY A 85 18.40 -4.73 -2.74
C GLY A 85 17.79 -3.61 -1.89
N TYR A 86 16.48 -3.43 -1.87
CA TYR A 86 15.85 -2.32 -1.14
C TYR A 86 15.89 -2.50 0.38
N ILE A 87 15.83 -3.75 0.88
CA ILE A 87 15.97 -4.04 2.30
C ILE A 87 17.41 -3.77 2.76
N GLN A 88 18.40 -4.24 2.00
CA GLN A 88 19.83 -4.07 2.30
C GLN A 88 20.26 -2.59 2.28
N LYS A 89 19.61 -1.78 1.45
CA LYS A 89 19.84 -0.32 1.38
C LYS A 89 19.04 0.47 2.41
N ASP A 90 18.29 -0.20 3.26
CA ASP A 90 17.41 0.40 4.28
C ASP A 90 16.31 1.32 3.69
N ILE A 91 15.93 1.10 2.43
CA ILE A 91 14.83 1.84 1.78
C ILE A 91 13.49 1.21 2.15
N VAL A 92 13.44 -0.13 2.31
CA VAL A 92 12.22 -0.87 2.65
C VAL A 92 12.39 -1.59 3.98
N GLU A 93 11.34 -1.53 4.79
CA GLU A 93 11.14 -2.40 5.96
C GLU A 93 9.83 -3.16 5.79
N MET A 94 9.89 -4.50 5.83
CA MET A 94 8.73 -5.37 5.76
C MET A 94 8.32 -5.82 7.17
N ILE A 95 7.02 -5.79 7.46
CA ILE A 95 6.46 -6.06 8.79
C ILE A 95 5.31 -7.05 8.65
N CYS A 96 5.34 -8.10 9.50
CA CYS A 96 4.26 -9.06 9.59
C CYS A 96 3.35 -8.66 10.75
N ASP A 97 2.24 -7.98 10.44
CA ASP A 97 1.25 -7.55 11.43
C ASP A 97 -0.07 -7.17 10.74
N ASN A 98 -1.10 -6.84 11.53
CA ASN A 98 -2.38 -6.40 11.02
C ASN A 98 -2.33 -4.94 10.55
N GLY A 99 -2.40 -4.74 9.23
CA GLY A 99 -2.35 -3.43 8.59
C GLY A 99 -3.50 -2.48 8.93
N TYR A 100 -4.64 -2.98 9.45
CA TYR A 100 -5.76 -2.15 9.88
C TYR A 100 -5.35 -1.12 10.94
N TYR A 101 -4.39 -1.46 11.78
CA TYR A 101 -3.88 -0.56 12.83
C TYR A 101 -2.75 0.35 12.35
N GLY A 102 -2.35 0.25 11.07
CA GLY A 102 -1.19 0.95 10.54
C GLY A 102 0.10 0.59 11.27
N LEU A 103 1.02 1.56 11.32
CA LEU A 103 2.31 1.41 11.98
C LEU A 103 2.64 2.66 12.81
N LYS A 104 1.95 2.85 13.93
CA LYS A 104 2.06 4.04 14.79
C LYS A 104 3.50 4.40 15.16
N LYS A 105 4.36 3.38 15.38
CA LYS A 105 5.78 3.57 15.72
C LYS A 105 6.55 4.37 14.66
N PHE A 106 6.14 4.26 13.40
CA PHE A 106 6.83 4.87 12.27
C PHE A 106 6.12 6.10 11.70
N ALA A 107 4.91 6.41 12.22
CA ALA A 107 4.14 7.59 11.80
C ALA A 107 4.88 8.91 12.14
N PRO A 108 4.54 10.04 11.46
CA PRO A 108 3.55 10.14 10.41
C PRO A 108 4.11 9.72 9.04
N PHE A 109 3.19 9.32 8.12
CA PHE A 109 3.50 8.97 6.74
C PHE A 109 3.12 10.10 5.79
N ASP A 110 3.93 10.35 4.77
CA ASP A 110 3.60 11.29 3.69
C ASP A 110 2.54 10.69 2.75
N ARG A 111 2.56 9.36 2.57
CA ARG A 111 1.66 8.61 1.70
C ARG A 111 1.25 7.29 2.36
N ILE A 112 0.00 6.87 2.13
CA ILE A 112 -0.51 5.54 2.52
C ILE A 112 -1.15 4.90 1.28
N LEU A 113 -0.67 3.73 0.88
CA LEU A 113 -1.30 2.86 -0.11
C LEU A 113 -1.97 1.72 0.63
N CYS A 114 -3.24 1.44 0.34
CA CYS A 114 -3.90 0.24 0.87
C CYS A 114 -4.44 -0.60 -0.29
N SER A 115 -3.97 -1.84 -0.39
CA SER A 115 -4.36 -2.80 -1.41
C SER A 115 -5.45 -3.77 -0.93
N ALA A 116 -6.19 -3.40 0.11
CA ALA A 116 -7.32 -4.15 0.66
C ALA A 116 -8.51 -3.21 0.91
N GLU A 117 -9.73 -3.70 0.63
CA GLU A 117 -10.95 -2.90 0.72
C GLU A 117 -11.36 -2.64 2.17
N VAL A 118 -11.74 -1.41 2.45
CA VAL A 118 -12.31 -0.98 3.72
C VAL A 118 -13.77 -0.55 3.59
N LYS A 119 -14.53 -0.66 4.67
CA LYS A 119 -15.91 -0.12 4.73
C LYS A 119 -15.89 1.39 4.92
N GLU A 120 -14.95 1.88 5.68
CA GLU A 120 -14.68 3.28 5.97
C GLU A 120 -13.18 3.46 6.25
N ILE A 121 -12.69 4.68 6.17
CA ILE A 121 -11.26 4.98 6.40
C ILE A 121 -10.92 4.66 7.86
N PRO A 122 -9.98 3.72 8.14
CA PRO A 122 -9.57 3.41 9.50
C PRO A 122 -9.05 4.65 10.24
N GLU A 123 -9.41 4.81 11.51
CA GLU A 123 -8.95 5.94 12.31
C GLU A 123 -7.41 5.96 12.42
N SER A 124 -6.81 4.78 12.50
CA SER A 124 -5.34 4.62 12.47
C SER A 124 -4.68 5.26 11.27
N PHE A 125 -5.32 5.19 10.06
CA PHE A 125 -4.77 5.81 8.85
C PHE A 125 -4.89 7.34 8.91
N LYS A 126 -6.04 7.83 9.40
CA LYS A 126 -6.26 9.28 9.58
C LYS A 126 -5.25 9.89 10.55
N GLU A 127 -5.01 9.25 11.69
CA GLU A 127 -4.03 9.69 12.68
C GLU A 127 -2.60 9.65 12.15
N GLN A 128 -2.26 8.59 11.39
CA GLN A 128 -0.90 8.33 10.94
C GLN A 128 -0.54 9.01 9.63
N LEU A 129 -1.52 9.57 8.89
CA LEU A 129 -1.26 10.38 7.71
C LEU A 129 -0.85 11.79 8.12
N LYS A 130 0.22 12.29 7.51
CA LYS A 130 0.72 13.66 7.69
C LYS A 130 -0.28 14.68 7.14
N VAL A 131 -0.36 15.86 7.72
CA VAL A 131 -1.07 16.99 7.10
C VAL A 131 -0.44 17.31 5.74
N GLY A 132 -1.26 17.45 4.70
CA GLY A 132 -0.83 17.51 3.30
C GLY A 132 -0.49 16.16 2.68
N GLY A 133 -0.65 15.07 3.44
CA GLY A 133 -0.46 13.70 2.95
C GLY A 133 -1.65 13.22 2.14
N LYS A 134 -1.39 12.19 1.31
CA LYS A 134 -2.39 11.52 0.49
C LYS A 134 -2.46 10.04 0.85
N MET A 135 -3.64 9.46 0.75
CA MET A 135 -3.81 8.01 0.75
C MET A 135 -4.68 7.55 -0.42
N VAL A 136 -4.37 6.39 -0.94
CA VAL A 136 -5.17 5.70 -1.96
C VAL A 136 -5.60 4.36 -1.41
N LEU A 137 -6.90 4.13 -1.39
CA LEU A 137 -7.49 2.91 -0.83
C LEU A 137 -8.84 2.60 -1.47
N PRO A 138 -9.22 1.31 -1.59
CA PRO A 138 -10.56 0.95 -2.03
C PRO A 138 -11.55 1.06 -0.87
N ILE A 139 -12.69 1.74 -1.13
CA ILE A 139 -13.81 1.89 -0.20
C ILE A 139 -15.08 1.48 -0.95
N LYS A 140 -15.80 0.45 -0.48
CA LYS A 140 -17.12 0.04 -1.03
C LYS A 140 -17.13 -0.09 -2.57
N ASN A 141 -16.21 -0.87 -3.13
CA ASN A 141 -16.03 -1.09 -4.57
C ASN A 141 -15.61 0.16 -5.39
N SER A 142 -15.15 1.21 -4.75
CA SER A 142 -14.56 2.39 -5.39
C SER A 142 -13.11 2.55 -4.96
N LEU A 143 -12.22 2.93 -5.88
CA LEU A 143 -10.89 3.39 -5.53
C LEU A 143 -10.94 4.87 -5.19
N CYS A 144 -10.48 5.25 -4.01
CA CYS A 144 -10.57 6.60 -3.49
C CYS A 144 -9.18 7.23 -3.30
N LEU A 145 -9.03 8.47 -3.75
CA LEU A 145 -7.96 9.37 -3.33
C LEU A 145 -8.46 10.18 -2.14
N VAL A 146 -7.69 10.17 -1.06
CA VAL A 146 -8.01 10.88 0.18
C VAL A 146 -6.86 11.80 0.54
N GLU A 147 -7.16 13.03 0.90
CA GLU A 147 -6.18 14.02 1.33
C GLU A 147 -6.45 14.51 2.75
N LYS A 148 -5.40 14.64 3.54
CA LYS A 148 -5.47 15.26 4.87
C LYS A 148 -5.16 16.75 4.75
N LYS A 149 -6.18 17.58 4.80
CA LYS A 149 -6.05 19.04 4.62
C LYS A 149 -5.47 19.72 5.87
N ASP A 150 -5.90 19.29 7.05
CA ASP A 150 -5.39 19.74 8.35
C ASP A 150 -5.50 18.62 9.39
N LYS A 151 -5.31 18.93 10.67
CA LYS A 151 -5.30 17.93 11.75
C LYS A 151 -6.63 17.17 11.87
N ASP A 152 -7.75 17.86 11.66
CA ASP A 152 -9.09 17.34 11.91
C ASP A 152 -9.89 17.11 10.61
N ASN A 153 -9.36 17.57 9.46
CA ASN A 153 -10.05 17.50 8.17
C ASN A 153 -9.34 16.56 7.21
N ILE A 154 -10.03 15.49 6.86
CA ILE A 154 -9.64 14.49 5.87
C ILE A 154 -10.77 14.33 4.85
N GLU A 155 -10.47 14.40 3.57
CA GLU A 155 -11.45 14.45 2.51
C GLU A 155 -11.16 13.40 1.43
N ILE A 156 -12.22 12.73 0.95
CA ILE A 156 -12.16 11.98 -0.31
C ILE A 156 -12.23 13.02 -1.42
N THR A 157 -11.13 13.22 -2.12
CA THR A 157 -11.02 14.22 -3.19
C THR A 157 -11.35 13.66 -4.56
N GLU A 158 -11.17 12.34 -4.74
CA GLU A 158 -11.51 11.64 -5.98
C GLU A 158 -12.03 10.24 -5.66
N GLU A 159 -13.02 9.77 -6.44
CA GLU A 159 -13.62 8.45 -6.31
C GLU A 159 -13.86 7.83 -7.69
N TYR A 160 -13.40 6.59 -7.86
CA TYR A 160 -13.49 5.83 -9.09
C TYR A 160 -14.18 4.49 -8.83
N PRO A 161 -15.44 4.30 -9.29
CA PRO A 161 -16.19 3.07 -9.05
C PRO A 161 -15.71 1.90 -9.93
N GLY A 162 -16.02 0.69 -9.50
CA GLY A 162 -15.78 -0.53 -10.28
C GLY A 162 -14.50 -1.27 -9.93
N PHE A 163 -13.85 -0.92 -8.80
CA PHE A 163 -12.68 -1.62 -8.29
C PHE A 163 -13.06 -2.57 -7.16
N ILE A 164 -12.69 -3.83 -7.30
CA ILE A 164 -12.95 -4.88 -6.29
C ILE A 164 -11.62 -5.36 -5.73
N PHE A 165 -11.51 -5.32 -4.40
CA PHE A 165 -10.35 -5.78 -3.67
C PHE A 165 -10.75 -6.81 -2.60
N VAL A 166 -9.76 -7.57 -2.12
CA VAL A 166 -9.94 -8.40 -0.93
C VAL A 166 -10.19 -7.50 0.29
N PRO A 167 -11.01 -7.93 1.27
CA PRO A 167 -11.30 -7.10 2.43
C PRO A 167 -10.08 -6.93 3.35
N LEU A 168 -9.90 -5.72 3.89
CA LEU A 168 -8.96 -5.47 4.98
C LEU A 168 -9.48 -6.14 6.26
N VAL A 169 -8.62 -6.89 6.94
CA VAL A 169 -8.97 -7.61 8.18
C VAL A 169 -8.97 -6.64 9.35
N GLU A 170 -10.15 -6.43 9.97
CA GLU A 170 -10.34 -5.49 11.08
C GLU A 170 -10.06 -6.10 12.47
N THR A 171 -9.97 -7.42 12.56
CA THR A 171 -9.76 -8.13 13.85
C THR A 171 -8.39 -8.78 13.93
N LYS A 172 -7.85 -8.86 15.17
CA LYS A 172 -6.63 -9.62 15.47
C LYS A 172 -6.90 -11.12 15.48
#